data_9c1deb5d6966347885d69aa977d433d4
#
_entry.id   9c1deb5d6966347885d69aa977d433d4
#
_cell.length_a   1.000
_cell.length_b   1.000
_cell.length_c   1.000
_cell.angle_alpha   90.00
_cell.angle_beta   90.00
_cell.angle_gamma   90.00
#
_symmetry.space_group_name_H-M   'P 1'
#
loop_
_entity.id
_entity.type
_entity.pdbx_description
1 polymer ?
#
loop_
_entity_poly.entity_id
_entity_poly.type
_entity_poly.pdbx_seq_one_letter_code
_entity_poly.pdbx_strand_id
1 'polypeptide(L)'
;MLAVIFSSNATHDVNGPAKKVSISGAGATFPLPFYNLAFKTYQDKTGNSITYGGIGSGGGIRSLKDKIVDFGGSDAYLSDKEMSEMPAAVVHIPTCMGAVVLAYNLPGVDNLKLTGDIIADIYLGKITKWNDSRIAAINP
;
A
#
# COMPACT_ATOMS: atom_id res chain seq x y z
N MET A 1 0.23 -4.21 -5.87
CA MET A 1 -1.24 -4.00 -5.91
C MET A 1 -1.68 -3.57 -4.53
N LEU A 2 -2.26 -2.38 -4.41
CA LEU A 2 -2.68 -1.85 -3.11
C LEU A 2 -4.15 -2.17 -2.89
N ALA A 3 -4.53 -2.67 -1.73
CA ALA A 3 -5.91 -2.95 -1.36
C ALA A 3 -6.38 -1.97 -0.27
N VAL A 4 -7.55 -1.40 -0.45
CA VAL A 4 -8.27 -0.66 0.60
C VAL A 4 -9.35 -1.56 1.16
N ILE A 5 -9.49 -1.57 2.47
CA ILE A 5 -10.38 -2.47 3.22
C ILE A 5 -11.46 -1.60 3.87
N PHE A 6 -12.73 -1.87 3.55
CA PHE A 6 -13.86 -1.18 4.14
C PHE A 6 -14.60 -2.09 5.12
N SER A 7 -15.03 -1.52 6.23
CA SER A 7 -16.01 -2.13 7.13
C SER A 7 -17.33 -1.37 6.97
N SER A 8 -18.37 -2.02 6.47
CA SER A 8 -19.68 -1.37 6.23
C SER A 8 -20.57 -1.45 7.45
N ASN A 9 -20.78 -0.32 8.13
CA ASN A 9 -21.90 -0.10 9.04
C ASN A 9 -22.51 1.29 8.76
N ALA A 10 -23.11 1.47 7.60
CA ALA A 10 -23.87 2.70 7.32
C ALA A 10 -25.33 2.37 7.06
N THR A 11 -26.21 2.74 7.98
CA THR A 11 -27.65 2.83 7.73
C THR A 11 -27.93 4.13 6.99
N HIS A 12 -28.44 4.04 5.76
CA HIS A 12 -28.87 5.18 4.96
C HIS A 12 -30.27 5.65 5.38
N ASP A 13 -30.35 6.90 5.82
CA ASP A 13 -31.61 7.63 5.97
C ASP A 13 -31.82 8.50 4.73
N VAL A 14 -32.87 8.25 3.93
CA VAL A 14 -33.01 8.74 2.54
C VAL A 14 -33.78 10.07 2.40
N ASN A 15 -34.15 10.81 3.47
CA ASN A 15 -35.06 11.95 3.38
C ASN A 15 -34.63 13.28 4.04
N GLY A 16 -33.33 13.50 4.25
CA GLY A 16 -32.78 14.76 4.75
C GLY A 16 -31.83 15.43 3.78
N PRO A 17 -31.48 16.74 3.94
CA PRO A 17 -30.38 17.35 3.18
C PRO A 17 -29.12 16.49 3.41
N ALA A 18 -28.43 16.14 2.33
CA ALA A 18 -27.30 15.21 2.35
C ALA A 18 -26.30 15.58 3.48
N LYS A 19 -26.32 14.81 4.57
CA LYS A 19 -25.42 15.02 5.70
C LYS A 19 -23.99 14.79 5.20
N LYS A 20 -23.11 15.78 5.39
CA LYS A 20 -21.69 15.62 5.05
C LYS A 20 -21.11 14.47 5.85
N VAL A 21 -20.48 13.54 5.15
CA VAL A 21 -19.86 12.35 5.72
C VAL A 21 -18.38 12.61 5.93
N SER A 22 -17.86 12.17 7.06
CA SER A 22 -16.40 12.13 7.33
C SER A 22 -16.00 10.68 7.56
N ILE A 23 -15.02 10.21 6.80
CA ILE A 23 -14.42 8.88 6.89
C ILE A 23 -12.94 8.99 7.20
N SER A 24 -12.45 8.08 8.03
CA SER A 24 -11.04 8.01 8.42
C SER A 24 -10.40 6.71 7.97
N GLY A 25 -9.17 6.79 7.50
CA GLY A 25 -8.39 5.63 7.11
C GLY A 25 -6.96 5.71 7.62
N ALA A 26 -6.31 4.56 7.69
CA ALA A 26 -4.89 4.48 8.00
C ALA A 26 -4.25 3.24 7.35
N GLY A 27 -2.94 3.25 7.17
CA GLY A 27 -2.23 2.08 6.67
C GLY A 27 -0.98 2.38 5.86
N ALA A 28 -0.80 1.63 4.78
CA ALA A 28 0.38 1.71 3.93
C ALA A 28 0.74 3.16 3.56
N THR A 29 2.03 3.46 3.58
CA THR A 29 2.54 4.81 3.22
C THR A 29 2.68 4.99 1.71
N PHE A 30 2.75 3.90 0.97
CA PHE A 30 2.92 3.92 -0.48
C PHE A 30 1.84 4.74 -1.22
N PRO A 31 0.52 4.58 -0.95
CA PRO A 31 -0.53 5.33 -1.63
C PRO A 31 -0.74 6.75 -1.09
N LEU A 32 -0.07 7.15 -0.02
CA LEU A 32 -0.34 8.43 0.67
C LEU A 32 -0.33 9.66 -0.24
N PRO A 33 0.64 9.85 -1.16
CA PRO A 33 0.62 10.99 -2.07
C PRO A 33 -0.61 11.00 -2.99
N PHE A 34 -0.99 9.84 -3.50
CA PHE A 34 -2.18 9.67 -4.34
C PHE A 34 -3.46 9.94 -3.53
N TYR A 35 -3.58 9.38 -2.33
CA TYR A 35 -4.76 9.58 -1.47
C TYR A 35 -4.93 11.03 -1.05
N ASN A 36 -3.85 11.73 -0.69
CA ASN A 36 -3.92 13.14 -0.33
C ASN A 36 -4.53 13.99 -1.46
N LEU A 37 -4.12 13.75 -2.71
CA LEU A 37 -4.66 14.45 -3.87
C LEU A 37 -6.11 14.04 -4.18
N ALA A 38 -6.38 12.74 -4.20
CA ALA A 38 -7.69 12.19 -4.54
C ALA A 38 -8.75 12.59 -3.52
N PHE A 39 -8.45 12.48 -2.22
CA PHE A 39 -9.38 12.80 -1.14
C PHE A 39 -9.65 14.30 -1.04
N LYS A 40 -8.60 15.13 -1.25
CA LYS A 40 -8.80 16.56 -1.35
C LYS A 40 -9.73 16.92 -2.52
N THR A 41 -9.48 16.36 -3.70
CA THR A 41 -10.32 16.61 -4.88
C THR A 41 -11.76 16.13 -4.66
N TYR A 42 -11.94 14.99 -3.99
CA TYR A 42 -13.26 14.48 -3.65
C TYR A 42 -13.98 15.40 -2.66
N GLN A 43 -13.29 15.85 -1.63
CA GLN A 43 -13.84 16.80 -0.65
C GLN A 43 -14.26 18.12 -1.30
N ASP A 44 -13.41 18.66 -2.18
CA ASP A 44 -13.71 19.92 -2.90
C ASP A 44 -14.97 19.80 -3.77
N LYS A 45 -15.22 18.60 -4.35
CA LYS A 45 -16.38 18.34 -5.22
C LYS A 45 -17.67 17.97 -4.47
N THR A 46 -17.56 17.32 -3.34
CA THR A 46 -18.73 16.70 -2.65
C THR A 46 -19.03 17.32 -1.29
N GLY A 47 -18.03 17.97 -0.70
CA GLY A 47 -18.09 18.44 0.69
C GLY A 47 -17.91 17.32 1.74
N ASN A 48 -17.75 16.05 1.33
CA ASN A 48 -17.43 14.94 2.24
C ASN A 48 -15.93 14.93 2.54
N SER A 49 -15.57 14.62 3.77
CA SER A 49 -14.17 14.55 4.20
C SER A 49 -13.67 13.12 4.27
N ILE A 50 -12.48 12.86 3.71
CA ILE A 50 -11.77 11.61 3.88
C ILE A 50 -10.37 11.94 4.39
N THR A 51 -9.99 11.32 5.49
CA THR A 51 -8.63 11.44 6.04
C THR A 51 -7.88 10.13 5.97
N TYR A 52 -6.55 10.19 5.82
CA TYR A 52 -5.73 8.98 5.78
C TYR A 52 -4.38 9.19 6.46
N GLY A 53 -4.03 8.30 7.37
CA GLY A 53 -2.74 8.27 8.06
C GLY A 53 -1.80 7.21 7.50
N GLY A 54 -0.63 7.62 7.01
CA GLY A 54 0.42 6.70 6.56
C GLY A 54 1.21 6.16 7.76
N ILE A 55 0.77 5.01 8.30
CA ILE A 55 1.36 4.37 9.50
C ILE A 55 1.89 2.96 9.24
N GLY A 56 2.01 2.60 7.95
CA GLY A 56 2.38 1.26 7.48
C GLY A 56 1.19 0.29 7.44
N SER A 57 1.28 -0.72 6.56
CA SER A 57 0.20 -1.69 6.32
C SER A 57 -0.24 -2.40 7.61
N GLY A 58 0.71 -2.87 8.43
CA GLY A 58 0.41 -3.54 9.70
C GLY A 58 -0.32 -2.64 10.71
N GLY A 59 0.05 -1.35 10.76
CA GLY A 59 -0.65 -0.33 11.58
C GLY A 59 -2.08 -0.12 11.11
N GLY A 60 -2.30 -0.04 9.78
CA GLY A 60 -3.62 0.09 9.17
C GLY A 60 -4.53 -1.09 9.46
N ILE A 61 -4.03 -2.32 9.27
CA ILE A 61 -4.76 -3.56 9.57
C ILE A 61 -5.20 -3.60 11.03
N ARG A 62 -4.28 -3.26 11.95
CA ARG A 62 -4.60 -3.20 13.38
C ARG A 62 -5.66 -2.14 13.70
N SER A 63 -5.51 -0.92 13.17
CA SER A 63 -6.46 0.16 13.41
C SER A 63 -7.86 -0.18 12.89
N LEU A 64 -7.96 -0.89 11.75
CA LEU A 64 -9.23 -1.38 11.23
C LEU A 64 -9.83 -2.47 12.14
N LYS A 65 -9.02 -3.44 12.57
CA LYS A 65 -9.42 -4.50 13.50
C LYS A 65 -9.94 -3.94 14.82
N ASP A 66 -9.27 -2.92 15.35
CA ASP A 66 -9.63 -2.24 16.59
C ASP A 66 -10.78 -1.21 16.40
N LYS A 67 -11.32 -1.07 15.17
CA LYS A 67 -12.39 -0.12 14.80
C LYS A 67 -12.03 1.35 15.08
N ILE A 68 -10.74 1.69 15.00
CA ILE A 68 -10.24 3.07 15.18
C ILE A 68 -10.44 3.87 13.89
N VAL A 69 -10.44 3.19 12.73
CA VAL A 69 -10.63 3.78 11.41
C VAL A 69 -11.73 3.04 10.64
N ASP A 70 -12.32 3.73 9.65
CA ASP A 70 -13.39 3.21 8.81
C ASP A 70 -12.84 2.32 7.68
N PHE A 71 -11.58 2.56 7.25
CA PHE A 71 -10.90 1.73 6.24
C PHE A 71 -9.40 1.63 6.50
N GLY A 72 -8.81 0.53 6.02
CA GLY A 72 -7.37 0.29 6.08
C GLY A 72 -6.72 0.26 4.71
N GLY A 73 -5.48 0.74 4.60
CA GLY A 73 -4.64 0.60 3.41
C GLY A 73 -3.55 -0.46 3.62
N SER A 74 -3.39 -1.37 2.66
CA SER A 74 -2.35 -2.41 2.72
C SER A 74 -1.70 -2.61 1.36
N ASP A 75 -0.40 -2.89 1.34
CA ASP A 75 0.36 -3.24 0.14
C ASP A 75 0.13 -4.69 -0.29
N ALA A 76 -0.45 -5.51 0.60
CA ALA A 76 -0.78 -6.90 0.36
C ALA A 76 -2.21 -7.22 0.80
N TYR A 77 -2.77 -8.30 0.26
CA TYR A 77 -4.02 -8.85 0.76
C TYR A 77 -3.83 -9.37 2.19
N LEU A 78 -4.90 -9.29 3.00
CA LEU A 78 -4.94 -9.99 4.26
C LEU A 78 -4.91 -11.50 4.02
N SER A 79 -4.16 -12.21 4.85
CA SER A 79 -4.20 -13.67 4.91
C SER A 79 -5.56 -14.16 5.43
N ASP A 80 -5.90 -15.42 5.16
CA ASP A 80 -7.14 -16.03 5.68
C ASP A 80 -7.24 -15.91 7.20
N LYS A 81 -6.11 -16.03 7.90
CA LYS A 81 -6.04 -15.83 9.34
C LYS A 81 -6.42 -14.41 9.74
N GLU A 82 -5.82 -13.40 9.12
CA GLU A 82 -6.13 -11.99 9.41
C GLU A 82 -7.57 -11.68 9.06
N MET A 83 -8.10 -12.21 7.94
CA MET A 83 -9.51 -12.08 7.57
C MET A 83 -10.44 -12.67 8.63
N SER A 84 -10.11 -13.83 9.18
CA SER A 84 -10.92 -14.50 10.22
C SER A 84 -10.90 -13.77 11.57
N GLU A 85 -9.87 -12.97 11.82
CA GLU A 85 -9.72 -12.19 13.04
C GLU A 85 -10.40 -10.81 12.96
N MET A 86 -10.93 -10.42 11.79
CA MET A 86 -11.62 -9.14 11.64
C MET A 86 -12.99 -9.16 12.34
N PRO A 87 -13.39 -8.03 12.96
CA PRO A 87 -14.66 -7.96 13.71
C PRO A 87 -15.90 -7.92 12.83
N ALA A 88 -15.74 -7.80 11.50
CA ALA A 88 -16.78 -7.81 10.50
C ALA A 88 -16.24 -8.28 9.15
N ALA A 89 -17.12 -8.56 8.20
CA ALA A 89 -16.73 -8.89 6.83
C ALA A 89 -15.94 -7.73 6.19
N VAL A 90 -14.83 -8.06 5.57
CA VAL A 90 -13.90 -7.11 4.94
C VAL A 90 -13.77 -7.44 3.46
N VAL A 91 -13.72 -6.43 2.61
CA VAL A 91 -13.47 -6.58 1.17
C VAL A 91 -12.18 -5.88 0.78
N HIS A 92 -11.47 -6.44 -0.18
CA HIS A 92 -10.27 -5.83 -0.74
C HIS A 92 -10.61 -5.10 -2.04
N ILE A 93 -10.28 -3.82 -2.10
CA ILE A 93 -10.50 -2.97 -3.28
C ILE A 93 -9.15 -2.47 -3.78
N PRO A 94 -8.68 -2.88 -4.98
CA PRO A 94 -7.49 -2.33 -5.59
C PRO A 94 -7.69 -0.84 -5.91
N THR A 95 -6.76 0.02 -5.48
CA THR A 95 -6.87 1.47 -5.69
C THR A 95 -5.78 2.06 -6.55
N CYS A 96 -4.54 1.64 -6.37
CA CYS A 96 -3.43 2.09 -7.19
C CYS A 96 -2.33 1.02 -7.28
N MET A 97 -1.48 1.16 -8.27
CA MET A 97 -0.28 0.34 -8.45
C MET A 97 0.96 1.20 -8.45
N GLY A 98 2.07 0.61 -8.02
CA GLY A 98 3.39 1.16 -8.14
C GLY A 98 4.41 0.06 -8.42
N ALA A 99 5.57 0.45 -8.89
CA ALA A 99 6.68 -0.45 -9.14
C ALA A 99 7.71 -0.32 -8.00
N VAL A 100 8.25 -1.47 -7.59
CA VAL A 100 9.49 -1.52 -6.81
C VAL A 100 10.62 -1.69 -7.80
N VAL A 101 11.56 -0.77 -7.79
CA VAL A 101 12.70 -0.76 -8.71
C VAL A 101 14.01 -0.83 -7.94
N LEU A 102 15.01 -1.46 -8.55
CA LEU A 102 16.38 -1.45 -8.05
C LEU A 102 17.11 -0.27 -8.68
N ALA A 103 17.45 0.72 -7.88
CA ALA A 103 18.29 1.81 -8.31
C ALA A 103 19.77 1.47 -8.03
N TYR A 104 20.65 1.75 -8.99
CA TYR A 104 22.09 1.56 -8.83
C TYR A 104 22.84 2.78 -9.38
N ASN A 105 24.06 2.97 -8.88
CA ASN A 105 24.98 3.97 -9.36
C ASN A 105 26.35 3.32 -9.57
N LEU A 106 26.60 2.86 -10.79
CA LEU A 106 27.83 2.21 -11.21
C LEU A 106 28.42 2.98 -12.39
N PRO A 107 29.59 3.65 -12.22
CA PRO A 107 30.24 4.37 -13.32
C PRO A 107 30.49 3.47 -14.53
N GLY A 108 30.03 3.89 -15.71
CA GLY A 108 30.22 3.15 -16.96
C GLY A 108 29.29 1.96 -17.18
N VAL A 109 28.26 1.79 -16.33
CA VAL A 109 27.26 0.74 -16.49
C VAL A 109 25.88 1.36 -16.65
N ASP A 110 25.40 1.44 -17.89
CA ASP A 110 24.08 2.02 -18.22
C ASP A 110 22.94 1.00 -18.12
N ASN A 111 23.24 -0.28 -18.24
CA ASN A 111 22.24 -1.34 -18.25
C ASN A 111 22.73 -2.57 -17.50
N LEU A 112 22.47 -2.60 -16.19
CA LEU A 112 22.81 -3.72 -15.31
C LEU A 112 21.73 -4.82 -15.39
N LYS A 113 22.16 -6.03 -15.77
CA LYS A 113 21.28 -7.22 -15.75
C LYS A 113 21.48 -7.98 -14.44
N LEU A 114 20.39 -8.30 -13.78
CA LEU A 114 20.37 -9.11 -12.55
C LEU A 114 19.24 -10.14 -12.63
N THR A 115 19.49 -11.34 -12.12
CA THR A 115 18.45 -12.35 -11.91
C THR A 115 17.90 -12.26 -10.49
N GLY A 116 16.73 -12.84 -10.24
CA GLY A 116 16.11 -12.87 -8.90
C GLY A 116 17.03 -13.47 -7.84
N ASP A 117 17.73 -14.56 -8.18
CA ASP A 117 18.67 -15.23 -7.26
C ASP A 117 19.87 -14.34 -6.94
N ILE A 118 20.42 -13.63 -7.94
CA ILE A 118 21.52 -12.68 -7.72
C ILE A 118 21.05 -11.53 -6.82
N ILE A 119 19.87 -10.98 -7.07
CA ILE A 119 19.28 -9.93 -6.23
C ILE A 119 19.12 -10.43 -4.79
N ALA A 120 18.53 -11.61 -4.60
CA ALA A 120 18.38 -12.20 -3.27
C ALA A 120 19.73 -12.36 -2.56
N ASP A 121 20.75 -12.87 -3.25
CA ASP A 121 22.08 -13.07 -2.68
C ASP A 121 22.83 -11.75 -2.38
N ILE A 122 22.57 -10.69 -3.13
CA ILE A 122 23.07 -9.33 -2.80
C ILE A 122 22.44 -8.85 -1.48
N TYR A 123 21.13 -8.94 -1.34
CA TYR A 123 20.44 -8.48 -0.13
C TYR A 123 20.69 -9.38 1.09
N LEU A 124 21.01 -10.66 0.89
CA LEU A 124 21.45 -11.58 1.94
C LEU A 124 22.94 -11.39 2.31
N GLY A 125 23.66 -10.51 1.63
CA GLY A 125 25.08 -10.27 1.87
C GLY A 125 26.02 -11.39 1.42
N LYS A 126 25.56 -12.31 0.58
CA LYS A 126 26.40 -13.36 -0.02
C LYS A 126 27.20 -12.85 -1.22
N ILE A 127 26.63 -11.91 -1.98
CA ILE A 127 27.34 -11.15 -3.01
C ILE A 127 27.63 -9.76 -2.45
N THR A 128 28.92 -9.44 -2.32
CA THR A 128 29.35 -8.17 -1.71
C THR A 128 30.14 -7.29 -2.69
N LYS A 129 30.36 -7.77 -3.91
CA LYS A 129 31.13 -7.05 -4.92
C LYS A 129 30.44 -7.13 -6.28
N TRP A 130 30.45 -6.04 -7.04
CA TRP A 130 29.86 -5.98 -8.37
C TRP A 130 30.59 -6.84 -9.42
N ASN A 131 31.85 -7.18 -9.20
CA ASN A 131 32.64 -8.09 -10.03
C ASN A 131 32.48 -9.57 -9.62
N ASP A 132 31.47 -9.94 -8.85
CA ASP A 132 31.13 -11.35 -8.59
C ASP A 132 30.94 -12.08 -9.92
N SER A 133 31.46 -13.30 -10.04
CA SER A 133 31.46 -14.08 -11.27
C SER A 133 30.05 -14.30 -11.84
N ARG A 134 29.03 -14.39 -10.99
CA ARG A 134 27.64 -14.57 -11.41
C ARG A 134 27.06 -13.29 -12.03
N ILE A 135 27.44 -12.11 -11.53
CA ILE A 135 27.08 -10.82 -12.12
C ILE A 135 27.84 -10.63 -13.43
N ALA A 136 29.15 -10.85 -13.43
CA ALA A 136 29.99 -10.69 -14.62
C ALA A 136 29.58 -11.60 -15.77
N ALA A 137 29.12 -12.82 -15.49
CA ALA A 137 28.68 -13.78 -16.51
C ALA A 137 27.50 -13.29 -17.35
N ILE A 138 26.65 -12.43 -16.81
CA ILE A 138 25.44 -11.89 -17.50
C ILE A 138 25.55 -10.42 -17.88
N ASN A 139 26.69 -9.79 -17.54
CA ASN A 139 27.03 -8.39 -17.87
C ASN A 139 28.45 -8.33 -18.46
N PRO A 140 28.66 -8.86 -19.69
CA PRO A 140 29.99 -8.86 -20.34
C PRO A 140 30.45 -7.47 -20.73
#